data_c97eec2a1b01d0de3874c297b6e259a6
#
_entry.id   c97eec2a1b01d0de3874c297b6e259a6
#
_cell.length_a   1.000
_cell.length_b   1.000
_cell.length_c   1.000
_cell.angle_alpha   90.00
_cell.angle_beta   90.00
_cell.angle_gamma   90.00
#
_symmetry.space_group_name_H-M   'P 1'
#
loop_
_entity.id
_entity.type
_entity.pdbx_description
1 polymer ?
#
loop_
_entity_poly.entity_id
_entity_poly.type
_entity_poly.pdbx_seq_one_letter_code
_entity_poly.pdbx_strand_id
1 'polypeptide(L)'
;MAENIKEALEYSVELAERAGKVIQVGDKQYYNANQFDLLEVNPRKIAPKLQLCTLDSLIDYLKSDNDAISASKKIIVVESPKDVTVYDQVDWEYGRRPQLVSVVAYSPDIRLNQWNSQEQFNIMLQSAFIDEDDRQVVLEFASALKVENGADIVDNGINQTTTVKSGVASLAKATAPNPVTLRPYRTFTEVAQPSSQFVLRINKDAEL
;
A
#
# COMPACT_ATOMS: atom_id res chain seq x y z
N MET A 1 -59.63 3.06 36.50
CA MET A 1 -58.60 2.14 35.98
C MET A 1 -58.64 1.97 34.47
N ALA A 2 -59.78 1.74 33.84
CA ALA A 2 -59.84 1.57 32.39
C ALA A 2 -59.52 2.84 31.58
N GLU A 3 -59.85 4.00 32.09
CA GLU A 3 -59.58 5.31 31.46
C GLU A 3 -58.06 5.63 31.39
N ASN A 4 -57.32 5.35 32.44
CA ASN A 4 -55.86 5.53 32.46
C ASN A 4 -55.10 4.58 31.49
N ILE A 5 -55.67 3.41 31.23
CA ILE A 5 -55.08 2.46 30.28
C ILE A 5 -55.29 2.94 28.85
N LYS A 6 -56.49 3.49 28.57
CA LYS A 6 -56.81 4.07 27.25
C LYS A 6 -55.93 5.23 26.91
N GLU A 7 -55.78 6.20 27.84
CA GLU A 7 -54.89 7.37 27.68
C GLU A 7 -53.43 6.97 27.51
N ALA A 8 -52.95 5.95 28.25
CA ALA A 8 -51.59 5.45 28.10
C ALA A 8 -51.38 4.77 26.75
N LEU A 9 -52.40 4.04 26.22
CA LEU A 9 -52.30 3.45 24.89
C LEU A 9 -52.38 4.52 23.79
N GLU A 10 -53.27 5.52 23.92
CA GLU A 10 -53.36 6.64 22.96
C GLU A 10 -52.04 7.42 22.93
N TYR A 11 -51.45 7.71 24.08
CA TYR A 11 -50.13 8.35 24.18
C TYR A 11 -49.00 7.51 23.57
N SER A 12 -49.05 6.18 23.76
CA SER A 12 -48.05 5.27 23.17
C SER A 12 -48.16 5.21 21.65
N VAL A 13 -49.39 5.23 21.10
CA VAL A 13 -49.63 5.29 19.66
C VAL A 13 -49.15 6.63 19.11
N GLU A 14 -49.47 7.75 19.78
CA GLU A 14 -49.00 9.06 19.37
C GLU A 14 -47.49 9.20 19.39
N LEU A 15 -46.80 8.60 20.38
CA LEU A 15 -45.34 8.52 20.45
C LEU A 15 -44.76 7.68 19.30
N ALA A 16 -45.38 6.53 18.98
CA ALA A 16 -44.95 5.69 17.89
C ALA A 16 -45.15 6.38 16.51
N GLU A 17 -46.25 7.08 16.33
CA GLU A 17 -46.51 7.89 15.13
C GLU A 17 -45.55 9.07 15.00
N ARG A 18 -45.15 9.70 16.09
CA ARG A 18 -44.16 10.79 16.11
C ARG A 18 -42.76 10.27 15.83
N ALA A 19 -42.39 9.08 16.33
CA ALA A 19 -41.11 8.46 16.10
C ALA A 19 -40.85 8.04 14.63
N GLY A 20 -41.93 7.75 13.89
CA GLY A 20 -41.87 7.41 12.46
C GLY A 20 -42.03 8.59 11.50
N LYS A 21 -42.26 9.80 11.99
CA LYS A 21 -42.51 10.96 11.11
C LYS A 21 -41.24 11.46 10.44
N VAL A 22 -41.33 11.61 9.10
CA VAL A 22 -40.40 12.40 8.32
C VAL A 22 -40.61 13.87 8.64
N ILE A 23 -39.54 14.55 9.01
CA ILE A 23 -39.52 15.99 9.37
C ILE A 23 -38.93 16.75 8.18
N GLN A 24 -39.64 17.79 7.73
CA GLN A 24 -39.15 18.67 6.68
C GLN A 24 -38.39 19.84 7.34
N VAL A 25 -37.10 20.00 6.93
CA VAL A 25 -36.28 21.15 7.35
C VAL A 25 -35.71 21.80 6.09
N GLY A 26 -36.25 22.99 5.73
CA GLY A 26 -35.91 23.61 4.46
C GLY A 26 -36.40 22.77 3.29
N ASP A 27 -35.50 22.44 2.37
CA ASP A 27 -35.72 21.60 1.19
C ASP A 27 -35.41 20.08 1.43
N LYS A 28 -34.98 19.73 2.65
CA LYS A 28 -34.57 18.38 3.00
C LYS A 28 -35.56 17.69 3.93
N GLN A 29 -35.62 16.37 3.80
CA GLN A 29 -36.40 15.48 4.63
C GLN A 29 -35.50 14.68 5.56
N TYR A 30 -35.90 14.55 6.80
CA TYR A 30 -35.20 13.80 7.83
C TYR A 30 -36.13 12.84 8.53
N TYR A 31 -35.59 11.76 9.03
CA TYR A 31 -36.28 10.89 9.99
C TYR A 31 -35.48 10.80 11.29
N ASN A 32 -36.19 10.64 12.39
CA ASN A 32 -35.59 10.48 13.70
C ASN A 32 -35.13 9.02 13.86
N ALA A 33 -33.84 8.79 13.79
CA ALA A 33 -33.24 7.45 13.96
C ALA A 33 -33.10 7.08 15.44
N ASN A 34 -32.85 8.09 16.30
CA ASN A 34 -32.72 7.98 17.75
C ASN A 34 -33.20 9.30 18.35
N GLN A 35 -33.40 9.35 19.68
CA GLN A 35 -33.92 10.55 20.36
C GLN A 35 -33.16 11.85 20.06
N PHE A 36 -31.96 11.79 19.52
CA PHE A 36 -31.08 12.94 19.29
C PHE A 36 -30.52 13.04 17.87
N ASP A 37 -30.76 12.04 16.98
CA ASP A 37 -30.16 12.00 15.66
C ASP A 37 -31.22 12.10 14.57
N LEU A 38 -31.18 13.19 13.81
CA LEU A 38 -31.94 13.32 12.58
C LEU A 38 -31.10 12.85 11.40
N LEU A 39 -31.58 11.82 10.70
CA LEU A 39 -30.95 11.33 9.48
C LEU A 39 -31.71 11.81 8.25
N GLU A 40 -30.98 12.35 7.28
CA GLU A 40 -31.56 12.81 6.02
C GLU A 40 -32.14 11.62 5.23
N VAL A 41 -33.36 11.78 4.76
CA VAL A 41 -34.01 10.82 3.84
C VAL A 41 -33.43 11.07 2.45
N ASN A 42 -32.82 10.06 1.85
CA ASN A 42 -32.10 10.17 0.57
C ASN A 42 -30.91 11.16 0.59
N PRO A 43 -29.91 10.96 1.44
CA PRO A 43 -28.74 11.81 1.43
C PRO A 43 -28.04 11.76 0.07
N ARG A 44 -27.38 12.84 -0.32
CA ARG A 44 -26.59 12.90 -1.55
C ARG A 44 -25.58 11.75 -1.57
N LYS A 45 -25.70 10.86 -2.57
CA LYS A 45 -24.78 9.76 -2.77
C LYS A 45 -23.47 10.30 -3.32
N ILE A 46 -22.36 9.81 -2.78
CA ILE A 46 -21.02 10.05 -3.31
C ILE A 46 -20.57 8.78 -4.01
N ALA A 47 -20.03 8.92 -5.21
CA ALA A 47 -19.38 7.82 -5.90
C ALA A 47 -18.23 7.27 -5.06
N PRO A 48 -18.01 5.95 -5.04
CA PRO A 48 -16.84 5.37 -4.40
C PRO A 48 -15.57 5.85 -5.09
N LYS A 49 -14.47 5.97 -4.34
CA LYS A 49 -13.18 6.33 -4.88
C LYS A 49 -12.69 5.30 -5.89
N LEU A 50 -12.01 5.76 -6.93
CA LEU A 50 -11.29 4.91 -7.86
C LEU A 50 -9.99 4.38 -7.22
N GLN A 51 -9.61 3.14 -7.57
CA GLN A 51 -8.35 2.52 -7.17
C GLN A 51 -7.47 2.37 -8.42
N LEU A 52 -6.31 2.98 -8.43
CA LEU A 52 -5.34 2.94 -9.53
C LEU A 52 -4.00 2.41 -9.01
N CYS A 53 -3.15 1.91 -9.91
CA CYS A 53 -1.83 1.36 -9.56
C CYS A 53 -0.68 2.10 -10.22
N THR A 54 -0.94 3.05 -11.14
CA THR A 54 0.08 3.74 -11.92
C THR A 54 -0.16 5.26 -11.93
N LEU A 55 0.91 6.03 -12.07
CA LEU A 55 0.82 7.48 -12.21
C LEU A 55 0.26 7.87 -13.59
N ASP A 56 0.55 7.09 -14.64
CA ASP A 56 -0.02 7.34 -15.97
C ASP A 56 -1.54 7.24 -15.94
N SER A 57 -2.10 6.23 -15.29
CA SER A 57 -3.56 6.11 -15.11
C SER A 57 -4.14 7.29 -14.32
N LEU A 58 -3.40 7.80 -13.34
CA LEU A 58 -3.81 9.01 -12.61
C LEU A 58 -3.81 10.24 -13.54
N ILE A 59 -2.79 10.41 -14.35
CA ILE A 59 -2.68 11.52 -15.31
C ILE A 59 -3.82 11.45 -16.33
N ASP A 60 -4.12 10.26 -16.83
CA ASP A 60 -5.22 10.06 -17.78
C ASP A 60 -6.57 10.36 -17.14
N TYR A 61 -6.80 9.92 -15.90
CA TYR A 61 -8.00 10.30 -15.16
C TYR A 61 -8.11 11.80 -14.96
N LEU A 62 -7.02 12.48 -14.58
CA LEU A 62 -7.03 13.92 -14.36
C LEU A 62 -7.25 14.72 -15.65
N LYS A 63 -6.86 14.19 -16.80
CA LYS A 63 -7.09 14.77 -18.12
C LYS A 63 -8.48 14.46 -18.67
N SER A 64 -9.13 13.41 -18.18
CA SER A 64 -10.49 13.04 -18.60
C SER A 64 -11.51 13.98 -17.96
N ASP A 65 -12.57 14.28 -18.71
CA ASP A 65 -13.72 15.04 -18.19
C ASP A 65 -14.83 14.15 -17.61
N ASN A 66 -14.52 12.88 -17.33
CA ASN A 66 -15.52 11.88 -16.97
C ASN A 66 -16.34 12.24 -15.73
N ASP A 67 -15.73 12.89 -14.75
CA ASP A 67 -16.42 13.29 -13.52
C ASP A 67 -16.83 14.78 -13.51
N ALA A 68 -16.74 15.47 -14.66
CA ALA A 68 -17.04 16.90 -14.83
C ALA A 68 -16.37 17.82 -13.79
N ILE A 69 -15.25 17.36 -13.20
CA ILE A 69 -14.57 18.07 -12.13
C ILE A 69 -13.31 18.74 -12.70
N SER A 70 -13.28 20.07 -12.65
CA SER A 70 -12.10 20.83 -13.06
C SER A 70 -10.85 20.38 -12.30
N ALA A 71 -9.81 19.97 -13.04
CA ALA A 71 -8.53 19.56 -12.46
C ALA A 71 -7.91 20.65 -11.56
N SER A 72 -8.18 21.94 -11.83
CA SER A 72 -7.68 23.07 -11.04
C SER A 72 -8.25 23.19 -9.64
N LYS A 73 -9.29 22.41 -9.31
CA LYS A 73 -9.93 22.41 -7.99
C LYS A 73 -9.65 21.18 -7.16
N LYS A 74 -8.86 20.23 -7.66
CA LYS A 74 -8.50 18.99 -6.97
C LYS A 74 -7.24 19.20 -6.12
N ILE A 75 -7.16 18.46 -5.03
CA ILE A 75 -5.98 18.42 -4.16
C ILE A 75 -5.32 17.07 -4.33
N ILE A 76 -4.08 17.08 -4.81
CA ILE A 76 -3.26 15.88 -4.93
C ILE A 76 -2.35 15.83 -3.71
N VAL A 77 -2.44 14.73 -2.95
CA VAL A 77 -1.62 14.48 -1.77
C VAL A 77 -0.73 13.28 -2.03
N VAL A 78 0.58 13.46 -1.92
CA VAL A 78 1.55 12.36 -1.89
C VAL A 78 1.70 11.94 -0.44
N GLU A 79 1.08 10.83 -0.07
CA GLU A 79 1.06 10.35 1.32
C GLU A 79 2.34 9.57 1.66
N SER A 80 2.89 8.86 0.69
CA SER A 80 4.14 8.12 0.79
C SER A 80 4.80 7.97 -0.58
N PRO A 81 6.01 7.40 -0.67
CA PRO A 81 6.61 7.07 -1.97
C PRO A 81 5.77 6.12 -2.83
N LYS A 82 4.77 5.45 -2.25
CA LYS A 82 3.90 4.46 -2.91
C LYS A 82 2.45 4.90 -3.01
N ASP A 83 2.05 5.96 -2.31
CA ASP A 83 0.64 6.32 -2.17
C ASP A 83 0.39 7.75 -2.57
N VAL A 84 -0.52 7.95 -3.52
CA VAL A 84 -1.01 9.25 -3.95
C VAL A 84 -2.52 9.25 -3.89
N THR A 85 -3.09 10.26 -3.26
CA THR A 85 -4.55 10.41 -3.13
C THR A 85 -5.01 11.74 -3.75
N VAL A 86 -6.11 11.67 -4.48
CA VAL A 86 -6.77 12.86 -5.04
C VAL A 86 -8.06 13.11 -4.30
N TYR A 87 -8.17 14.31 -3.75
CA TYR A 87 -9.37 14.80 -3.06
C TYR A 87 -10.07 15.88 -3.88
N ASP A 88 -11.37 15.93 -3.73
CA ASP A 88 -12.17 17.08 -4.15
C ASP A 88 -12.08 18.21 -3.12
N GLN A 89 -12.69 19.34 -3.43
CA GLN A 89 -12.88 20.43 -2.47
C GLN A 89 -13.76 19.97 -1.31
N VAL A 90 -13.67 20.70 -0.20
CA VAL A 90 -14.55 20.47 0.94
C VAL A 90 -16.01 20.73 0.52
N ASP A 91 -16.83 19.73 0.72
CA ASP A 91 -18.28 19.88 0.70
C ASP A 91 -18.72 20.46 2.06
N TRP A 92 -18.90 21.77 2.10
CA TRP A 92 -19.23 22.47 3.34
C TRP A 92 -20.64 22.16 3.85
N GLU A 93 -21.53 21.70 2.97
CA GLU A 93 -22.89 21.31 3.37
C GLU A 93 -22.86 20.07 4.27
N TYR A 94 -21.97 19.13 3.99
CA TYR A 94 -21.83 17.87 4.75
C TYR A 94 -20.56 17.81 5.59
N GLY A 95 -19.74 18.87 5.57
CA GLY A 95 -18.50 18.94 6.35
C GLY A 95 -17.46 17.86 5.99
N ARG A 96 -17.43 17.38 4.74
CA ARG A 96 -16.57 16.29 4.30
C ARG A 96 -15.76 16.67 3.06
N ARG A 97 -14.64 15.99 2.88
CA ARG A 97 -13.78 16.08 1.70
C ARG A 97 -13.83 14.74 0.96
N PRO A 98 -14.52 14.66 -0.20
CA PRO A 98 -14.59 13.43 -0.97
C PRO A 98 -13.20 13.02 -1.48
N GLN A 99 -12.87 11.74 -1.33
CA GLN A 99 -11.71 11.11 -1.94
C GLN A 99 -12.12 10.58 -3.30
N LEU A 100 -11.52 11.10 -4.37
CA LEU A 100 -11.85 10.74 -5.74
C LEU A 100 -11.06 9.53 -6.23
N VAL A 101 -9.75 9.55 -5.98
CA VAL A 101 -8.81 8.52 -6.44
C VAL A 101 -7.82 8.20 -5.35
N SER A 102 -7.48 6.93 -5.23
CA SER A 102 -6.33 6.43 -4.49
C SER A 102 -5.44 5.67 -5.45
N VAL A 103 -4.18 6.04 -5.54
CA VAL A 103 -3.17 5.40 -6.38
C VAL A 103 -2.15 4.76 -5.49
N VAL A 104 -2.00 3.44 -5.59
CA VAL A 104 -1.05 2.68 -4.77
C VAL A 104 -0.09 1.94 -5.70
N ALA A 105 1.20 2.28 -5.63
CA ALA A 105 2.22 1.64 -6.44
C ALA A 105 2.30 0.15 -6.13
N TYR A 106 2.30 -0.67 -7.19
CA TYR A 106 2.68 -2.06 -7.02
C TYR A 106 4.15 -2.15 -6.63
N SER A 107 4.44 -2.84 -5.56
CA SER A 107 5.81 -3.07 -5.10
C SER A 107 5.95 -4.52 -4.69
N PRO A 108 6.96 -5.24 -5.24
CA PRO A 108 7.23 -6.60 -4.84
C PRO A 108 7.64 -6.68 -3.37
N ASP A 109 7.45 -7.84 -2.77
CA ASP A 109 7.91 -8.11 -1.40
C ASP A 109 9.44 -8.27 -1.38
N ILE A 110 10.10 -7.42 -0.59
CA ILE A 110 11.55 -7.44 -0.42
C ILE A 110 11.85 -7.85 1.02
N ARG A 111 12.41 -9.03 1.18
CA ARG A 111 12.72 -9.63 2.47
C ARG A 111 14.11 -9.24 2.92
N LEU A 112 14.20 -8.16 3.68
CA LEU A 112 15.44 -7.69 4.30
C LEU A 112 15.51 -8.12 5.77
N ASN A 113 16.73 -8.22 6.29
CA ASN A 113 17.03 -8.58 7.69
C ASN A 113 16.50 -9.96 8.10
N GLN A 114 16.40 -10.87 7.15
CA GLN A 114 16.06 -12.28 7.40
C GLN A 114 16.84 -13.16 6.44
N TRP A 115 17.06 -14.42 6.83
CA TRP A 115 17.76 -15.39 6.02
C TRP A 115 16.84 -15.93 4.93
N ASN A 116 17.33 -15.95 3.70
CA ASN A 116 16.66 -16.51 2.54
C ASN A 116 17.51 -17.62 1.95
N SER A 117 16.89 -18.69 1.49
CA SER A 117 17.62 -19.67 0.70
C SER A 117 18.22 -19.04 -0.56
N GLN A 118 19.28 -19.62 -1.09
CA GLN A 118 19.93 -19.14 -2.32
C GLN A 118 18.92 -18.92 -3.45
N GLU A 119 18.00 -19.85 -3.65
CA GLU A 119 16.96 -19.75 -4.68
C GLU A 119 16.02 -18.57 -4.44
N GLN A 120 15.48 -18.45 -3.21
CA GLN A 120 14.58 -17.34 -2.84
C GLN A 120 15.26 -15.98 -2.96
N PHE A 121 16.53 -15.90 -2.56
CA PHE A 121 17.32 -14.69 -2.70
C PHE A 121 17.52 -14.31 -4.17
N ASN A 122 17.89 -15.27 -5.02
CA ASN A 122 18.08 -15.03 -6.45
C ASN A 122 16.77 -14.61 -7.14
N ILE A 123 15.65 -15.25 -6.79
CA ILE A 123 14.33 -14.88 -7.31
C ILE A 123 13.98 -13.44 -6.86
N MET A 124 14.14 -13.12 -5.58
CA MET A 124 13.90 -11.81 -5.05
C MET A 124 14.77 -10.75 -5.75
N LEU A 125 16.07 -11.00 -5.89
CA LEU A 125 16.99 -10.07 -6.52
C LEU A 125 16.63 -9.79 -7.98
N GLN A 126 16.19 -10.82 -8.72
CA GLN A 126 15.79 -10.67 -10.12
C GLN A 126 14.42 -10.03 -10.31
N SER A 127 13.47 -10.27 -9.39
CA SER A 127 12.09 -9.79 -9.53
C SER A 127 11.82 -8.44 -8.85
N ALA A 128 12.58 -8.10 -7.81
CA ALA A 128 12.30 -6.95 -6.95
C ALA A 128 13.32 -5.80 -7.06
N PHE A 129 14.38 -5.98 -7.85
CA PHE A 129 15.43 -4.99 -8.05
C PHE A 129 15.66 -4.69 -9.54
N ILE A 130 15.96 -3.43 -9.85
CA ILE A 130 16.31 -3.01 -11.22
C ILE A 130 17.64 -3.67 -11.63
N ASP A 131 17.76 -4.01 -12.91
CA ASP A 131 18.97 -4.61 -13.50
C ASP A 131 20.03 -3.54 -13.80
N GLU A 132 20.52 -2.93 -12.76
CA GLU A 132 21.53 -1.87 -12.77
C GLU A 132 22.45 -2.02 -11.54
N ASP A 133 23.47 -1.19 -11.50
CA ASP A 133 24.44 -1.11 -10.42
C ASP A 133 25.09 -2.49 -10.12
N ASP A 134 25.16 -2.88 -8.86
CA ASP A 134 25.84 -4.12 -8.42
C ASP A 134 24.95 -5.37 -8.47
N ARG A 135 23.72 -5.28 -9.00
CA ARG A 135 22.76 -6.41 -8.98
C ARG A 135 23.34 -7.67 -9.64
N GLN A 136 23.97 -7.52 -10.80
CA GLN A 136 24.55 -8.64 -11.53
C GLN A 136 25.70 -9.29 -10.74
N VAL A 137 26.56 -8.49 -10.12
CA VAL A 137 27.68 -8.98 -9.28
C VAL A 137 27.17 -9.79 -8.09
N VAL A 138 26.10 -9.29 -7.43
CA VAL A 138 25.47 -10.00 -6.30
C VAL A 138 24.82 -11.30 -6.77
N LEU A 139 24.14 -11.29 -7.92
CA LEU A 139 23.49 -12.46 -8.47
C LEU A 139 24.50 -13.55 -8.85
N GLU A 140 25.60 -13.19 -9.49
CA GLU A 140 26.68 -14.11 -9.84
C GLU A 140 27.30 -14.72 -8.57
N PHE A 141 27.59 -13.90 -7.58
CA PHE A 141 28.13 -14.37 -6.30
C PHE A 141 27.15 -15.33 -5.61
N ALA A 142 25.88 -14.93 -5.44
CA ALA A 142 24.86 -15.75 -4.79
C ALA A 142 24.63 -17.07 -5.51
N SER A 143 24.58 -17.06 -6.84
CA SER A 143 24.39 -18.26 -7.66
C SER A 143 25.57 -19.23 -7.61
N ALA A 144 26.77 -18.74 -7.32
CA ALA A 144 27.98 -19.56 -7.22
C ALA A 144 28.19 -20.19 -5.84
N LEU A 145 27.40 -19.82 -4.81
CA LEU A 145 27.54 -20.41 -3.48
C LEU A 145 27.37 -21.92 -3.49
N LYS A 146 28.24 -22.61 -2.73
CA LYS A 146 28.17 -24.08 -2.56
C LYS A 146 27.37 -24.40 -1.29
N VAL A 147 26.27 -25.13 -1.43
CA VAL A 147 25.38 -25.54 -0.34
C VAL A 147 25.72 -26.89 0.27
N GLU A 148 26.62 -27.70 -0.36
CA GLU A 148 26.96 -29.03 0.13
C GLU A 148 27.82 -28.97 1.40
N ASN A 149 27.32 -29.56 2.49
CA ASN A 149 27.99 -29.71 3.81
C ASN A 149 28.22 -28.39 4.62
N GLY A 150 27.44 -27.37 4.37
CA GLY A 150 27.57 -26.07 5.03
C GLY A 150 28.56 -25.13 4.32
N ALA A 151 28.44 -23.82 4.58
CA ALA A 151 29.34 -22.81 4.03
C ALA A 151 30.57 -22.64 4.96
N ASP A 152 31.76 -22.79 4.40
CA ASP A 152 33.01 -22.49 5.11
C ASP A 152 33.23 -20.96 5.05
N ILE A 153 32.81 -20.26 6.09
CA ILE A 153 32.79 -18.80 6.13
C ILE A 153 33.88 -18.29 7.04
N VAL A 154 34.72 -17.42 6.48
CA VAL A 154 35.67 -16.61 7.25
C VAL A 154 35.12 -15.18 7.31
N ASP A 155 34.77 -14.71 8.50
CA ASP A 155 34.22 -13.39 8.76
C ASP A 155 35.21 -12.53 9.55
N ASN A 156 35.52 -11.32 9.04
CA ASN A 156 36.38 -10.36 9.71
C ASN A 156 35.58 -9.17 10.29
N GLY A 157 34.27 -9.29 10.40
CA GLY A 157 33.36 -8.25 10.90
C GLY A 157 32.90 -7.25 9.83
N ILE A 158 33.60 -7.15 8.69
CA ILE A 158 33.27 -6.27 7.57
C ILE A 158 32.88 -7.09 6.34
N ASN A 159 33.75 -8.01 5.95
CA ASN A 159 33.60 -8.86 4.78
C ASN A 159 33.57 -10.33 5.17
N GLN A 160 32.82 -11.12 4.42
CA GLN A 160 32.81 -12.57 4.52
C GLN A 160 33.42 -13.19 3.28
N THR A 161 34.30 -14.16 3.48
CA THR A 161 34.88 -14.99 2.42
C THR A 161 34.34 -16.40 2.54
N THR A 162 33.86 -16.97 1.43
CA THR A 162 33.30 -18.31 1.39
C THR A 162 33.77 -19.09 0.17
N THR A 163 33.49 -20.39 0.17
CA THR A 163 33.80 -21.27 -0.98
C THR A 163 32.69 -21.18 -2.02
N VAL A 164 33.05 -20.91 -3.25
CA VAL A 164 32.13 -20.82 -4.41
C VAL A 164 32.55 -21.80 -5.49
N LYS A 165 31.62 -22.17 -6.37
CA LYS A 165 31.93 -22.93 -7.57
C LYS A 165 32.67 -22.06 -8.59
N SER A 166 33.82 -22.51 -9.05
CA SER A 166 34.60 -21.87 -10.11
C SER A 166 34.80 -22.90 -11.22
N GLY A 167 33.95 -22.85 -12.26
CA GLY A 167 33.96 -23.83 -13.35
C GLY A 167 33.35 -25.20 -13.00
N VAL A 168 33.51 -26.19 -13.88
CA VAL A 168 32.77 -27.47 -13.84
C VAL A 168 33.22 -28.40 -12.70
N ALA A 169 34.39 -28.19 -12.10
CA ALA A 169 34.95 -29.08 -11.08
C ALA A 169 35.87 -28.40 -10.05
N SER A 170 35.99 -27.08 -10.03
CA SER A 170 36.87 -26.37 -9.11
C SER A 170 36.10 -25.54 -8.09
N LEU A 171 36.64 -25.46 -6.87
CA LEU A 171 36.16 -24.61 -5.82
C LEU A 171 37.16 -23.46 -5.64
N ALA A 172 36.66 -22.23 -5.52
CA ALA A 172 37.47 -21.07 -5.25
C ALA A 172 36.91 -20.33 -4.01
N LYS A 173 37.79 -19.61 -3.31
CA LYS A 173 37.35 -18.68 -2.26
C LYS A 173 36.94 -17.37 -2.91
N ALA A 174 35.79 -16.88 -2.56
CA ALA A 174 35.28 -15.58 -2.99
C ALA A 174 34.81 -14.75 -1.78
N THR A 175 35.07 -13.47 -1.85
CA THR A 175 34.59 -12.51 -0.84
C THR A 175 33.25 -11.98 -1.25
N ALA A 176 32.30 -11.98 -0.31
CA ALA A 176 30.99 -11.36 -0.53
C ALA A 176 31.16 -9.89 -0.88
N PRO A 177 30.55 -9.41 -1.97
CA PRO A 177 30.59 -7.99 -2.30
C PRO A 177 29.90 -7.17 -1.19
N ASN A 178 30.65 -6.25 -0.58
CA ASN A 178 30.12 -5.41 0.52
C ASN A 178 30.87 -4.07 0.61
N PRO A 179 30.14 -2.96 0.79
CA PRO A 179 28.71 -2.82 0.56
C PRO A 179 28.38 -2.89 -0.93
N VAL A 180 27.13 -3.20 -1.27
CA VAL A 180 26.63 -3.19 -2.64
C VAL A 180 25.57 -2.12 -2.81
N THR A 181 25.56 -1.47 -3.98
CA THR A 181 24.54 -0.50 -4.36
C THR A 181 23.47 -1.19 -5.19
N LEU A 182 22.22 -1.14 -4.75
CA LEU A 182 21.08 -1.76 -5.43
C LEU A 182 19.90 -0.80 -5.51
N ARG A 183 19.00 -1.02 -6.47
CA ARG A 183 17.77 -0.24 -6.69
C ARG A 183 16.53 -1.13 -6.58
N PRO A 184 16.01 -1.32 -5.37
CA PRO A 184 14.74 -2.03 -5.20
C PRO A 184 13.56 -1.24 -5.76
N TYR A 185 12.52 -1.95 -6.27
CA TYR A 185 11.24 -1.33 -6.61
C TYR A 185 10.52 -0.92 -5.32
N ARG A 186 10.48 0.38 -5.02
CA ARG A 186 9.89 0.94 -3.79
C ARG A 186 9.07 2.21 -4.01
N THR A 187 8.84 2.56 -5.26
CA THR A 187 7.94 3.63 -5.66
C THR A 187 7.27 3.25 -6.98
N PHE A 188 6.53 4.14 -7.60
CA PHE A 188 5.89 3.92 -8.89
C PHE A 188 6.91 3.57 -9.96
N THR A 189 6.54 2.67 -10.88
CA THR A 189 7.45 2.18 -11.94
C THR A 189 7.81 3.26 -12.95
N GLU A 190 6.99 4.29 -13.08
CA GLU A 190 7.22 5.45 -13.95
C GLU A 190 8.24 6.45 -13.37
N VAL A 191 8.64 6.24 -12.12
CA VAL A 191 9.61 7.09 -11.43
C VAL A 191 10.92 6.33 -11.27
N ALA A 192 12.05 7.03 -11.43
CA ALA A 192 13.36 6.45 -11.18
C ALA A 192 13.46 5.91 -9.75
N GLN A 193 13.80 4.62 -9.62
CA GLN A 193 13.92 3.99 -8.30
C GLN A 193 15.19 4.50 -7.59
N PRO A 194 15.09 4.92 -6.34
CA PRO A 194 16.27 5.39 -5.59
C PRO A 194 17.20 4.24 -5.26
N SER A 195 18.52 4.46 -5.46
CA SER A 195 19.56 3.53 -5.04
C SER A 195 19.78 3.56 -3.53
N SER A 196 20.24 2.44 -2.98
CA SER A 196 20.69 2.34 -1.59
C SER A 196 21.82 1.34 -1.47
N GLN A 197 22.60 1.51 -0.42
CA GLN A 197 23.65 0.56 -0.06
C GLN A 197 23.06 -0.56 0.82
N PHE A 198 23.45 -1.79 0.50
CA PHE A 198 23.08 -2.99 1.23
C PHE A 198 24.34 -3.73 1.68
N VAL A 199 24.20 -4.45 2.78
CA VAL A 199 25.24 -5.35 3.29
C VAL A 199 24.75 -6.78 3.10
N LEU A 200 25.47 -7.53 2.29
CA LEU A 200 25.20 -8.96 2.07
C LEU A 200 25.85 -9.78 3.18
N ARG A 201 25.10 -10.71 3.77
CA ARG A 201 25.58 -11.66 4.76
C ARG A 201 25.22 -13.07 4.36
N ILE A 202 26.04 -14.03 4.80
CA ILE A 202 25.85 -15.44 4.56
C ILE A 202 25.93 -16.15 5.90
N ASN A 203 25.02 -17.07 6.16
CA ASN A 203 25.08 -17.95 7.32
C ASN A 203 25.71 -19.32 6.98
N LYS A 204 25.86 -20.19 7.99
CA LYS A 204 26.46 -21.53 7.83
C LYS A 204 25.66 -22.47 6.91
N ASP A 205 24.39 -22.20 6.73
CA ASP A 205 23.48 -22.96 5.87
C ASP A 205 23.50 -22.43 4.42
N ALA A 206 24.43 -21.50 4.10
CA ALA A 206 24.55 -20.79 2.83
C ALA A 206 23.28 -19.98 2.46
N GLU A 207 22.52 -19.53 3.45
CA GLU A 207 21.44 -18.56 3.26
C GLU A 207 21.99 -17.12 3.26
N LEU A 208 21.28 -16.24 2.53
CA LEU A 208 21.64 -14.84 2.30
C LEU A 208 20.61 -13.88 2.88
#